data_86513fb6117b54367e31a8fa93b04a77
#
_entry.id   86513fb6117b54367e31a8fa93b04a77
#
_cell.length_a   1.000
_cell.length_b   1.000
_cell.length_c   1.000
_cell.angle_alpha   90.00
_cell.angle_beta   90.00
_cell.angle_gamma   90.00
#
_symmetry.space_group_name_H-M   'P 1'
#
loop_
_entity.id
_entity.type
_entity.pdbx_description
1 polymer ?
#
loop_
_entity_poly.entity_id
_entity_poly.type
_entity_poly.pdbx_seq_one_letter_code
_entity_poly.pdbx_strand_id
1 'polypeptide(L)'
;MNPSTESPLLSRGMIAVISAQFLSAFGDNALLFATLALIKQQLYPDWSQPILQMAFVATYIILAPFVGQVADSFAKGRVMMFANALKLAGALVICFGGNPFLGYSLVGVGAAAYSPAKYGILGEITSGEKLVKANGLMEASTIAAILTGSVAGGILADWHVVAALAACALVYAGAVVANLYIPRLAAARPGASWRPRAMTNSFFTACVTLWRDGQTRFSLIGTSLFWGAGVTLRFLLVLWVPVALGIADNATPTLLNAMVAVGIVVGAAAAARFVTLKTVKRCMPAGILIGVAVAVFALQTTMLNAYVLLAIIGMLGGFFVVPLNALLQERGKHSVGAGNAIAVQNLGENAAMLLMLGLYSLVVKLGVPVVGVGVGFGVVFALAISALWWSQRR
;
A
#
# COMPACT_ATOMS: atom_id res chain seq x y z
N MET A 1 3.07 39.47 -13.28
CA MET A 1 2.79 38.08 -12.90
C MET A 1 2.78 37.26 -14.18
N ASN A 2 3.87 36.54 -14.45
CA ASN A 2 3.93 35.63 -15.59
C ASN A 2 2.97 34.47 -15.32
N PRO A 3 2.17 34.05 -16.31
CA PRO A 3 1.39 32.83 -16.17
C PRO A 3 2.37 31.67 -15.98
N SER A 4 2.36 31.07 -14.79
CA SER A 4 3.17 29.90 -14.46
C SER A 4 2.94 28.85 -15.55
N THR A 5 3.98 28.57 -16.33
CA THR A 5 4.00 27.39 -17.20
C THR A 5 3.75 26.16 -16.32
N GLU A 6 2.51 25.72 -16.31
CA GLU A 6 2.12 24.53 -15.58
C GLU A 6 2.93 23.34 -16.09
N SER A 7 3.88 22.85 -15.28
CA SER A 7 4.66 21.67 -15.64
C SER A 7 3.72 20.51 -15.99
N PRO A 8 3.99 19.77 -17.08
CA PRO A 8 3.15 18.65 -17.47
C PRO A 8 3.12 17.60 -16.33
N LEU A 9 1.97 16.95 -16.14
CA LEU A 9 1.82 15.90 -15.12
C LEU A 9 2.92 14.83 -15.24
N LEU A 10 3.27 14.45 -16.47
CA LEU A 10 4.37 13.54 -16.82
C LEU A 10 5.67 14.29 -17.06
N SER A 11 6.09 15.10 -16.08
CA SER A 11 7.43 15.69 -16.10
C SER A 11 8.50 14.59 -15.97
N ARG A 12 9.76 14.89 -16.39
CA ARG A 12 10.89 13.95 -16.22
C ARG A 12 11.05 13.50 -14.76
N GLY A 13 10.81 14.41 -13.82
CA GLY A 13 10.86 14.10 -12.39
C GLY A 13 9.75 13.14 -11.97
N MET A 14 8.52 13.32 -12.45
CA MET A 14 7.40 12.44 -12.16
C MET A 14 7.63 11.03 -12.74
N ILE A 15 8.13 10.96 -14.00
CA ILE A 15 8.47 9.66 -14.62
C ILE A 15 9.53 8.94 -13.78
N ALA A 16 10.59 9.64 -13.34
CA ALA A 16 11.62 9.05 -12.50
C ALA A 16 11.07 8.52 -11.16
N VAL A 17 10.19 9.28 -10.50
CA VAL A 17 9.54 8.85 -9.24
C VAL A 17 8.67 7.62 -9.47
N ILE A 18 7.84 7.60 -10.52
CA ILE A 18 6.97 6.45 -10.82
C ILE A 18 7.78 5.23 -11.23
N SER A 19 8.85 5.39 -12.02
CA SER A 19 9.73 4.27 -12.41
C SER A 19 10.46 3.70 -11.20
N ALA A 20 11.02 4.55 -10.32
CA ALA A 20 11.64 4.12 -9.09
C ALA A 20 10.66 3.39 -8.17
N GLN A 21 9.41 3.87 -8.06
CA GLN A 21 8.35 3.22 -7.32
C GLN A 21 7.97 1.87 -7.91
N PHE A 22 7.77 1.80 -9.23
CA PHE A 22 7.44 0.55 -9.90
C PHE A 22 8.50 -0.53 -9.61
N LEU A 23 9.77 -0.20 -9.86
CA LEU A 23 10.87 -1.14 -9.62
C LEU A 23 10.99 -1.53 -8.14
N SER A 24 10.84 -0.57 -7.23
CA SER A 24 10.89 -0.83 -5.79
C SER A 24 9.78 -1.78 -5.34
N ALA A 25 8.54 -1.49 -5.72
CA ALA A 25 7.38 -2.32 -5.37
C ALA A 25 7.38 -3.68 -6.07
N PHE A 26 7.85 -3.74 -7.32
CA PHE A 26 8.07 -5.00 -8.04
C PHE A 26 9.08 -5.87 -7.29
N GLY A 27 10.23 -5.29 -6.90
CA GLY A 27 11.26 -5.97 -6.12
C GLY A 27 10.74 -6.50 -4.79
N ASP A 28 9.96 -5.69 -4.05
CA ASP A 28 9.38 -6.07 -2.75
C ASP A 28 8.50 -7.34 -2.88
N ASN A 29 7.67 -7.40 -3.93
CA ASN A 29 6.76 -8.52 -4.16
C ASN A 29 7.46 -9.74 -4.79
N ALA A 30 8.36 -9.52 -5.74
CA ALA A 30 9.13 -10.61 -6.33
C ALA A 30 10.03 -11.29 -5.29
N LEU A 31 10.70 -10.50 -4.43
CA LEU A 31 11.56 -11.00 -3.37
C LEU A 31 10.77 -11.79 -2.32
N LEU A 32 9.53 -11.38 -2.00
CA LEU A 32 8.68 -12.15 -1.09
C LEU A 32 8.53 -13.58 -1.59
N PHE A 33 8.11 -13.76 -2.84
CA PHE A 33 7.88 -15.10 -3.41
C PHE A 33 9.18 -15.89 -3.56
N ALA A 34 10.26 -15.24 -3.98
CA ALA A 34 11.58 -15.87 -4.06
C ALA A 34 12.08 -16.33 -2.67
N THR A 35 11.86 -15.52 -1.63
CA THR A 35 12.26 -15.86 -0.26
C THR A 35 11.36 -16.95 0.33
N LEU A 36 10.06 -16.96 0.04
CA LEU A 36 9.14 -18.04 0.42
C LEU A 36 9.57 -19.37 -0.22
N ALA A 37 9.96 -19.37 -1.49
CA ALA A 37 10.49 -20.55 -2.15
C ALA A 37 11.81 -21.01 -1.50
N LEU A 38 12.72 -20.08 -1.15
CA LEU A 38 13.98 -20.39 -0.47
C LEU A 38 13.76 -21.07 0.88
N ILE A 39 12.89 -20.50 1.76
CA ILE A 39 12.64 -21.09 3.08
C ILE A 39 11.98 -22.47 2.97
N LYS A 40 11.12 -22.68 1.96
CA LYS A 40 10.56 -23.99 1.66
C LYS A 40 11.64 -24.97 1.20
N GLN A 41 12.53 -24.55 0.32
CA GLN A 41 13.65 -25.36 -0.16
C GLN A 41 14.63 -25.71 0.98
N GLN A 42 14.83 -24.81 1.93
CA GLN A 42 15.66 -25.01 3.12
C GLN A 42 14.96 -25.78 4.25
N LEU A 43 13.75 -26.31 3.99
CA LEU A 43 12.95 -27.12 4.94
C LEU A 43 12.62 -26.39 6.26
N TYR A 44 12.45 -25.06 6.19
CA TYR A 44 11.88 -24.33 7.35
C TYR A 44 10.45 -24.79 7.61
N PRO A 45 10.00 -24.80 8.89
CA PRO A 45 8.63 -25.15 9.23
C PRO A 45 7.60 -24.25 8.53
N ASP A 46 6.42 -24.76 8.19
CA ASP A 46 5.38 -24.01 7.46
C ASP A 46 4.94 -22.73 8.17
N TRP A 47 4.99 -22.69 9.50
CA TRP A 47 4.69 -21.49 10.29
C TRP A 47 5.71 -20.34 10.09
N SER A 48 6.86 -20.59 9.50
CA SER A 48 7.87 -19.57 9.22
C SER A 48 7.46 -18.61 8.09
N GLN A 49 6.59 -19.04 7.18
CA GLN A 49 6.13 -18.21 6.05
C GLN A 49 5.34 -16.97 6.53
N PRO A 50 4.34 -17.08 7.40
CA PRO A 50 3.68 -15.91 7.98
C PRO A 50 4.63 -15.00 8.75
N ILE A 51 5.60 -15.56 9.48
CA ILE A 51 6.58 -14.78 10.25
C ILE A 51 7.43 -13.90 9.34
N LEU A 52 7.81 -14.37 8.16
CA LEU A 52 8.54 -13.57 7.18
C LEU A 52 7.75 -12.28 6.85
N GLN A 53 6.46 -12.43 6.56
CA GLN A 53 5.59 -11.29 6.24
C GLN A 53 5.32 -10.40 7.46
N MET A 54 5.15 -11.01 8.64
CA MET A 54 4.99 -10.25 9.90
C MET A 54 6.23 -9.42 10.21
N ALA A 55 7.43 -9.93 9.98
CA ALA A 55 8.67 -9.19 10.17
C ALA A 55 8.73 -7.95 9.28
N PHE A 56 8.28 -8.04 8.03
CA PHE A 56 8.16 -6.89 7.13
C PHE A 56 7.16 -5.83 7.64
N VAL A 57 5.96 -6.25 8.02
CA VAL A 57 4.91 -5.34 8.53
C VAL A 57 5.31 -4.71 9.87
N ALA A 58 5.97 -5.45 10.75
CA ALA A 58 6.42 -4.97 12.04
C ALA A 58 7.38 -3.76 11.89
N THR A 59 8.20 -3.70 10.83
CA THR A 59 9.08 -2.57 10.59
C THR A 59 8.33 -1.26 10.36
N TYR A 60 7.17 -1.28 9.72
CA TYR A 60 6.34 -0.10 9.54
C TYR A 60 5.79 0.44 10.87
N ILE A 61 5.41 -0.45 11.77
CA ILE A 61 4.86 -0.07 13.09
C ILE A 61 5.99 0.46 13.98
N ILE A 62 7.11 -0.27 14.06
CA ILE A 62 8.24 0.09 14.93
C ILE A 62 8.90 1.39 14.46
N LEU A 63 9.04 1.57 13.15
CA LEU A 63 9.73 2.73 12.59
C LEU A 63 8.81 3.93 12.32
N ALA A 64 7.50 3.79 12.46
CA ALA A 64 6.54 4.87 12.23
C ALA A 64 6.92 6.20 12.90
N PRO A 65 7.39 6.23 14.17
CA PRO A 65 7.77 7.48 14.84
C PRO A 65 8.99 8.19 14.22
N PHE A 66 9.78 7.49 13.43
CA PHE A 66 11.07 7.98 12.93
C PHE A 66 11.04 8.32 11.44
N VAL A 67 10.38 7.48 10.63
CA VAL A 67 10.50 7.56 9.16
C VAL A 67 9.87 8.82 8.58
N GLY A 68 8.83 9.37 9.20
CA GLY A 68 8.21 10.61 8.77
C GLY A 68 9.14 11.81 8.92
N GLN A 69 9.80 11.92 10.06
CA GLN A 69 10.79 12.97 10.29
C GLN A 69 12.01 12.83 9.39
N VAL A 70 12.49 11.59 9.16
CA VAL A 70 13.57 11.32 8.20
C VAL A 70 13.19 11.83 6.81
N ALA A 71 11.99 11.51 6.35
CA ALA A 71 11.50 11.94 5.04
C ALA A 71 11.36 13.47 4.90
N ASP A 72 11.05 14.19 5.99
CA ASP A 72 10.93 15.65 5.98
C ASP A 72 12.25 16.38 6.23
N SER A 73 13.23 15.73 6.91
CA SER A 73 14.53 16.33 7.23
C SER A 73 15.55 16.27 6.10
N PHE A 74 15.33 15.39 5.12
CA PHE A 74 16.21 15.24 3.95
C PHE A 74 15.44 15.43 2.65
N ALA A 75 16.21 15.65 1.56
CA ALA A 75 15.64 15.63 0.22
C ALA A 75 15.00 14.25 -0.05
N LYS A 76 13.71 14.22 -0.33
CA LYS A 76 12.91 12.99 -0.43
C LYS A 76 13.45 12.00 -1.46
N GLY A 77 13.97 12.49 -2.60
CA GLY A 77 14.64 11.64 -3.58
C GLY A 77 15.87 10.90 -3.01
N ARG A 78 16.64 11.54 -2.10
CA ARG A 78 17.75 10.88 -1.40
C ARG A 78 17.26 9.83 -0.42
N VAL A 79 16.19 10.13 0.33
CA VAL A 79 15.59 9.14 1.26
C VAL A 79 15.12 7.91 0.49
N MET A 80 14.44 8.10 -0.65
CA MET A 80 14.02 7.01 -1.53
C MET A 80 15.21 6.19 -2.06
N MET A 81 16.29 6.86 -2.45
CA MET A 81 17.51 6.20 -2.93
C MET A 81 18.16 5.33 -1.83
N PHE A 82 18.37 5.89 -0.63
CA PHE A 82 18.93 5.14 0.49
C PHE A 82 18.04 3.98 0.94
N ALA A 83 16.73 4.18 0.92
CA ALA A 83 15.76 3.14 1.23
C ALA A 83 15.84 1.97 0.23
N ASN A 84 15.95 2.26 -1.07
CA ASN A 84 16.15 1.22 -2.09
C ASN A 84 17.54 0.57 -2.01
N ALA A 85 18.59 1.32 -1.64
CA ALA A 85 19.92 0.76 -1.37
C ALA A 85 19.88 -0.21 -0.17
N LEU A 86 19.11 0.10 0.88
CA LEU A 86 18.91 -0.80 2.01
C LEU A 86 18.14 -2.07 1.62
N LYS A 87 17.11 -1.94 0.76
CA LYS A 87 16.40 -3.09 0.20
C LYS A 87 17.33 -3.95 -0.66
N LEU A 88 18.19 -3.34 -1.48
CA LEU A 88 19.21 -4.04 -2.23
C LEU A 88 20.13 -4.81 -1.29
N ALA A 89 20.64 -4.19 -0.21
CA ALA A 89 21.46 -4.87 0.78
C ALA A 89 20.74 -6.07 1.41
N GLY A 90 19.46 -5.92 1.78
CA GLY A 90 18.64 -7.02 2.28
C GLY A 90 18.50 -8.18 1.28
N ALA A 91 18.25 -7.87 0.01
CA ALA A 91 18.17 -8.87 -1.06
C ALA A 91 19.51 -9.59 -1.28
N LEU A 92 20.65 -8.86 -1.22
CA LEU A 92 21.99 -9.43 -1.33
C LEU A 92 22.31 -10.34 -0.13
N VAL A 93 21.92 -9.97 1.10
CA VAL A 93 22.06 -10.84 2.29
C VAL A 93 21.40 -12.20 2.02
N ILE A 94 20.18 -12.22 1.51
CA ILE A 94 19.47 -13.46 1.19
C ILE A 94 20.16 -14.20 0.04
N CYS A 95 20.52 -13.49 -1.02
CA CYS A 95 21.13 -14.06 -2.23
C CYS A 95 22.47 -14.77 -1.93
N PHE A 96 23.27 -14.22 -1.02
CA PHE A 96 24.55 -14.81 -0.60
C PHE A 96 24.43 -15.82 0.55
N GLY A 97 23.24 -16.35 0.81
CA GLY A 97 23.03 -17.41 1.80
C GLY A 97 22.95 -16.94 3.25
N GLY A 98 22.77 -15.64 3.48
CA GLY A 98 22.49 -15.11 4.81
C GLY A 98 21.07 -15.46 5.28
N ASN A 99 20.76 -15.14 6.54
CA ASN A 99 19.47 -15.45 7.13
C ASN A 99 18.33 -14.74 6.38
N PRO A 100 17.34 -15.48 5.82
CA PRO A 100 16.28 -14.90 5.00
C PRO A 100 15.38 -13.93 5.78
N PHE A 101 15.13 -14.18 7.06
CA PHE A 101 14.32 -13.32 7.92
C PHE A 101 15.03 -11.98 8.17
N LEU A 102 16.34 -12.01 8.45
CA LEU A 102 17.13 -10.79 8.62
C LEU A 102 17.16 -9.97 7.33
N GLY A 103 17.47 -10.61 6.19
CA GLY A 103 17.52 -9.93 4.90
C GLY A 103 16.18 -9.32 4.53
N TYR A 104 15.07 -10.05 4.73
CA TYR A 104 13.73 -9.55 4.43
C TYR A 104 13.26 -8.47 5.42
N SER A 105 13.70 -8.53 6.69
CA SER A 105 13.48 -7.43 7.64
C SER A 105 14.19 -6.15 7.21
N LEU A 106 15.43 -6.24 6.68
CA LEU A 106 16.14 -5.08 6.12
C LEU A 106 15.38 -4.46 4.94
N VAL A 107 14.79 -5.29 4.09
CA VAL A 107 13.89 -4.81 3.01
C VAL A 107 12.69 -4.10 3.60
N GLY A 108 12.09 -4.63 4.65
CA GLY A 108 10.98 -3.99 5.39
C GLY A 108 11.37 -2.63 5.98
N VAL A 109 12.56 -2.49 6.55
CA VAL A 109 13.10 -1.20 7.04
C VAL A 109 13.21 -0.21 5.88
N GLY A 110 13.77 -0.63 4.75
CA GLY A 110 13.83 0.19 3.54
C GLY A 110 12.43 0.59 3.05
N ALA A 111 11.48 -0.34 3.01
CA ALA A 111 10.11 -0.07 2.58
C ALA A 111 9.38 0.93 3.50
N ALA A 112 9.54 0.80 4.82
CA ALA A 112 8.98 1.71 5.80
C ALA A 112 9.53 3.14 5.64
N ALA A 113 10.84 3.29 5.41
CA ALA A 113 11.48 4.59 5.17
C ALA A 113 11.10 5.19 3.81
N TYR A 114 10.93 4.34 2.79
CA TYR A 114 10.59 4.75 1.43
C TYR A 114 9.18 5.37 1.33
N SER A 115 8.21 4.80 2.02
CA SER A 115 6.79 5.15 1.89
C SER A 115 6.48 6.63 2.18
N PRO A 116 6.92 7.25 3.30
CA PRO A 116 6.67 8.67 3.55
C PRO A 116 7.33 9.58 2.52
N ALA A 117 8.54 9.24 2.05
CA ALA A 117 9.25 10.02 1.05
C ALA A 117 8.56 9.95 -0.33
N LYS A 118 8.11 8.77 -0.74
CA LYS A 118 7.41 8.50 -2.01
C LYS A 118 6.13 9.32 -2.16
N TYR A 119 5.26 9.29 -1.15
CA TYR A 119 4.02 10.06 -1.19
C TYR A 119 4.26 11.55 -0.93
N GLY A 120 5.21 11.88 -0.05
CA GLY A 120 5.56 13.26 0.26
C GLY A 120 6.13 14.01 -0.95
N ILE A 121 6.92 13.35 -1.80
CA ILE A 121 7.50 13.99 -2.99
C ILE A 121 6.43 14.35 -4.04
N LEU A 122 5.32 13.61 -4.11
CA LEU A 122 4.21 13.94 -5.00
C LEU A 122 3.65 15.32 -4.71
N GLY A 123 3.46 15.66 -3.42
CA GLY A 123 3.01 16.97 -2.99
C GLY A 123 4.04 18.10 -3.17
N GLU A 124 5.32 17.78 -3.44
CA GLU A 124 6.37 18.74 -3.75
C GLU A 124 6.54 18.98 -5.24
N ILE A 125 6.34 17.94 -6.06
CA ILE A 125 6.45 18.02 -7.54
C ILE A 125 5.14 18.55 -8.14
N THR A 126 4.00 18.25 -7.51
CA THR A 126 2.67 18.64 -7.98
C THR A 126 1.88 19.32 -6.86
N SER A 127 0.84 20.07 -7.23
CA SER A 127 -0.05 20.75 -6.28
C SER A 127 -1.49 20.75 -6.77
N GLY A 128 -2.41 21.03 -5.86
CA GLY A 128 -3.82 21.22 -6.19
C GLY A 128 -4.45 20.00 -6.88
N GLU A 129 -5.13 20.25 -7.99
CA GLU A 129 -5.87 19.20 -8.71
C GLU A 129 -4.97 18.15 -9.37
N LYS A 130 -3.72 18.48 -9.70
CA LYS A 130 -2.75 17.53 -10.26
C LYS A 130 -2.31 16.48 -9.25
N LEU A 131 -2.44 16.76 -7.95
CA LEU A 131 -2.05 15.82 -6.88
C LEU A 131 -2.94 14.57 -6.90
N VAL A 132 -4.24 14.69 -7.17
CA VAL A 132 -5.15 13.53 -7.32
C VAL A 132 -4.70 12.65 -8.49
N LYS A 133 -4.34 13.26 -9.63
CA LYS A 133 -3.85 12.54 -10.82
C LYS A 133 -2.51 11.86 -10.54
N ALA A 134 -1.59 12.53 -9.83
CA ALA A 134 -0.28 11.98 -9.45
C ALA A 134 -0.44 10.78 -8.51
N ASN A 135 -1.36 10.87 -7.54
CA ASN A 135 -1.68 9.73 -6.67
C ASN A 135 -2.31 8.57 -7.45
N GLY A 136 -3.21 8.85 -8.40
CA GLY A 136 -3.78 7.84 -9.27
C GLY A 136 -2.71 7.07 -10.06
N LEU A 137 -1.74 7.79 -10.66
CA LEU A 137 -0.61 7.18 -11.36
C LEU A 137 0.29 6.37 -10.40
N MET A 138 0.52 6.87 -9.20
CA MET A 138 1.31 6.19 -8.18
C MET A 138 0.65 4.88 -7.74
N GLU A 139 -0.65 4.90 -7.47
CA GLU A 139 -1.40 3.70 -7.08
C GLU A 139 -1.47 2.69 -8.23
N ALA A 140 -1.75 3.14 -9.46
CA ALA A 140 -1.76 2.27 -10.64
C ALA A 140 -0.40 1.60 -10.86
N SER A 141 0.70 2.36 -10.75
CA SER A 141 2.06 1.85 -10.84
C SER A 141 2.36 0.83 -9.73
N THR A 142 1.97 1.13 -8.49
CA THR A 142 2.18 0.24 -7.34
C THR A 142 1.43 -1.09 -7.54
N ILE A 143 0.18 -1.05 -7.96
CA ILE A 143 -0.63 -2.25 -8.19
C ILE A 143 -0.09 -3.08 -9.36
N ALA A 144 0.28 -2.43 -10.46
CA ALA A 144 0.92 -3.12 -11.58
C ALA A 144 2.22 -3.81 -11.13
N ALA A 145 3.03 -3.14 -10.31
CA ALA A 145 4.27 -3.68 -9.76
C ALA A 145 4.02 -4.87 -8.81
N ILE A 146 3.00 -4.79 -7.95
CA ILE A 146 2.61 -5.90 -7.06
C ILE A 146 2.25 -7.14 -7.88
N LEU A 147 1.39 -6.99 -8.88
CA LEU A 147 0.94 -8.11 -9.72
C LEU A 147 2.08 -8.72 -10.50
N THR A 148 2.78 -7.89 -11.27
CA THR A 148 3.86 -8.38 -12.16
C THR A 148 5.04 -8.90 -11.34
N GLY A 149 5.38 -8.26 -10.21
CA GLY A 149 6.43 -8.70 -9.29
C GLY A 149 6.11 -10.04 -8.64
N SER A 150 4.87 -10.23 -8.16
CA SER A 150 4.44 -11.49 -7.56
C SER A 150 4.52 -12.65 -8.56
N VAL A 151 3.99 -12.44 -9.78
CA VAL A 151 4.01 -13.46 -10.84
C VAL A 151 5.45 -13.76 -11.28
N ALA A 152 6.25 -12.73 -11.55
CA ALA A 152 7.63 -12.91 -12.00
C ALA A 152 8.48 -13.57 -10.90
N GLY A 153 8.31 -13.16 -9.65
CA GLY A 153 9.02 -13.75 -8.51
C GLY A 153 8.70 -15.23 -8.32
N GLY A 154 7.41 -15.59 -8.43
CA GLY A 154 6.97 -16.98 -8.35
C GLY A 154 7.55 -17.83 -9.49
N ILE A 155 7.36 -17.42 -10.75
CA ILE A 155 7.84 -18.17 -11.93
C ILE A 155 9.36 -18.34 -11.91
N LEU A 156 10.12 -17.26 -11.61
CA LEU A 156 11.56 -17.33 -11.52
C LEU A 156 12.03 -18.22 -10.36
N ALA A 157 11.34 -18.20 -9.23
CA ALA A 157 11.67 -19.04 -8.08
C ALA A 157 11.40 -20.53 -8.36
N ASP A 158 10.33 -20.85 -9.06
CA ASP A 158 10.03 -22.22 -9.50
C ASP A 158 11.11 -22.78 -10.46
N TRP A 159 11.66 -21.90 -11.30
CA TRP A 159 12.76 -22.29 -12.19
C TRP A 159 14.09 -22.39 -11.44
N HIS A 160 14.50 -21.37 -10.69
CA HIS A 160 15.77 -21.37 -9.93
C HIS A 160 15.76 -20.27 -8.87
N VAL A 161 15.69 -20.64 -7.59
CA VAL A 161 15.54 -19.71 -6.45
C VAL A 161 16.65 -18.67 -6.39
N VAL A 162 17.93 -19.08 -6.55
CA VAL A 162 19.06 -18.13 -6.49
C VAL A 162 19.02 -17.14 -7.66
N ALA A 163 18.62 -17.58 -8.85
CA ALA A 163 18.44 -16.68 -9.98
C ALA A 163 17.29 -15.67 -9.75
N ALA A 164 16.21 -16.09 -9.11
CA ALA A 164 15.12 -15.20 -8.72
C ALA A 164 15.59 -14.14 -7.69
N LEU A 165 16.34 -14.54 -6.68
CA LEU A 165 16.95 -13.63 -5.69
C LEU A 165 17.91 -12.63 -6.33
N ALA A 166 18.78 -13.10 -7.24
CA ALA A 166 19.70 -12.23 -8.00
C ALA A 166 18.94 -11.24 -8.90
N ALA A 167 17.89 -11.67 -9.56
CA ALA A 167 17.02 -10.81 -10.36
C ALA A 167 16.35 -9.73 -9.47
N CYS A 168 15.89 -10.07 -8.28
CA CYS A 168 15.37 -9.09 -7.32
C CYS A 168 16.42 -8.05 -6.91
N ALA A 169 17.65 -8.48 -6.66
CA ALA A 169 18.76 -7.56 -6.37
C ALA A 169 19.03 -6.61 -7.54
N LEU A 170 19.04 -7.10 -8.78
CA LEU A 170 19.18 -6.27 -9.98
C LEU A 170 18.03 -5.27 -10.13
N VAL A 171 16.79 -5.67 -9.83
CA VAL A 171 15.62 -4.75 -9.83
C VAL A 171 15.81 -3.64 -8.81
N TYR A 172 16.24 -3.93 -7.59
CA TYR A 172 16.54 -2.88 -6.60
C TYR A 172 17.70 -1.98 -7.01
N ALA A 173 18.74 -2.53 -7.63
CA ALA A 173 19.80 -1.72 -8.21
C ALA A 173 19.25 -0.77 -9.29
N GLY A 174 18.37 -1.25 -10.16
CA GLY A 174 17.63 -0.43 -11.12
C GLY A 174 16.78 0.66 -10.45
N ALA A 175 16.12 0.36 -9.32
CA ALA A 175 15.38 1.32 -8.54
C ALA A 175 16.29 2.42 -7.95
N VAL A 176 17.46 2.05 -7.43
CA VAL A 176 18.48 3.01 -6.96
C VAL A 176 18.94 3.92 -8.12
N VAL A 177 19.21 3.37 -9.28
CA VAL A 177 19.58 4.15 -10.47
C VAL A 177 18.45 5.09 -10.89
N ALA A 178 17.18 4.62 -10.93
CA ALA A 178 16.03 5.46 -11.24
C ALA A 178 15.89 6.64 -10.24
N ASN A 179 16.21 6.44 -8.97
CA ASN A 179 16.20 7.52 -7.98
C ASN A 179 17.23 8.63 -8.26
N LEU A 180 18.32 8.35 -8.97
CA LEU A 180 19.31 9.38 -9.35
C LEU A 180 18.74 10.43 -10.31
N TYR A 181 17.70 10.07 -11.07
CA TYR A 181 17.01 10.97 -12.00
C TYR A 181 15.89 11.78 -11.34
N ILE A 182 15.60 11.52 -10.06
CA ILE A 182 14.62 12.33 -9.30
C ILE A 182 15.22 13.72 -9.04
N PRO A 183 14.45 14.81 -9.30
CA PRO A 183 14.92 16.17 -9.06
C PRO A 183 15.37 16.38 -7.62
N ARG A 184 16.46 17.10 -7.43
CA ARG A 184 16.95 17.50 -6.10
C ARG A 184 16.06 18.59 -5.52
N LEU A 185 15.09 18.19 -4.72
CA LEU A 185 14.24 19.11 -3.95
C LEU A 185 14.90 19.39 -2.60
N ALA A 186 14.66 20.59 -2.06
CA ALA A 186 15.13 20.92 -0.71
C ALA A 186 14.41 20.05 0.34
N ALA A 187 15.05 19.87 1.50
CA ALA A 187 14.39 19.24 2.64
C ALA A 187 13.22 20.11 3.10
N ALA A 188 12.08 19.50 3.38
CA ALA A 188 10.87 20.22 3.80
C ALA A 188 11.04 20.86 5.19
N ARG A 189 11.79 20.21 6.08
CA ARG A 189 12.06 20.65 7.47
C ARG A 189 13.51 20.38 7.87
N PRO A 190 14.49 21.14 7.33
CA PRO A 190 15.89 20.97 7.71
C PRO A 190 16.10 21.37 9.19
N GLY A 191 17.02 20.68 9.88
CA GLY A 191 17.41 21.02 11.25
C GLY A 191 16.52 20.45 12.35
N ALA A 192 15.65 19.50 12.05
CA ALA A 192 14.85 18.79 13.07
C ALA A 192 15.75 18.00 14.05
N SER A 193 15.31 17.90 15.30
CA SER A 193 16.08 17.22 16.36
C SER A 193 16.15 15.70 16.13
N TRP A 194 17.35 15.14 16.16
CA TRP A 194 17.62 13.70 16.00
C TRP A 194 17.58 12.90 17.31
N ARG A 195 17.06 13.49 18.38
CA ARG A 195 16.89 12.77 19.65
C ARG A 195 15.67 11.84 19.54
N PRO A 196 15.80 10.51 19.79
CA PRO A 196 14.68 9.55 19.65
C PRO A 196 13.42 9.97 20.40
N ARG A 197 13.58 10.47 21.62
CA ARG A 197 12.45 10.96 22.43
C ARG A 197 11.75 12.16 21.80
N ALA A 198 12.50 13.09 21.21
CA ALA A 198 11.92 14.23 20.50
C ALA A 198 11.18 13.80 19.23
N MET A 199 11.73 12.85 18.49
CA MET A 199 11.10 12.27 17.29
C MET A 199 9.78 11.57 17.65
N THR A 200 9.80 10.73 18.67
CA THR A 200 8.60 10.03 19.16
C THR A 200 7.52 11.02 19.63
N ASN A 201 7.90 12.05 20.42
CA ASN A 201 6.96 13.07 20.85
C ASN A 201 6.39 13.86 19.66
N SER A 202 7.22 14.23 18.69
CA SER A 202 6.78 14.89 17.45
C SER A 202 5.79 14.04 16.67
N PHE A 203 6.04 12.74 16.57
CA PHE A 203 5.15 11.79 15.90
C PHE A 203 3.80 11.68 16.61
N PHE A 204 3.77 11.52 17.93
CA PHE A 204 2.52 11.49 18.70
C PHE A 204 1.76 12.81 18.62
N THR A 205 2.47 13.94 18.62
CA THR A 205 1.86 15.26 18.37
C THR A 205 1.23 15.29 16.96
N ALA A 206 1.91 14.76 15.95
CA ALA A 206 1.37 14.65 14.59
C ALA A 206 0.12 13.77 14.56
N CYS A 207 0.12 12.62 15.24
CA CYS A 207 -1.06 11.75 15.37
C CYS A 207 -2.26 12.53 15.93
N VAL A 208 -2.06 13.25 17.06
CA VAL A 208 -3.11 14.02 17.71
C VAL A 208 -3.59 15.17 16.81
N THR A 209 -2.67 15.88 16.16
CA THR A 209 -2.99 17.00 15.27
C THR A 209 -3.84 16.55 14.08
N LEU A 210 -3.43 15.47 13.39
CA LEU A 210 -4.17 14.93 12.27
C LEU A 210 -5.52 14.33 12.69
N TRP A 211 -5.59 13.75 13.90
CA TRP A 211 -6.84 13.22 14.42
C TRP A 211 -7.85 14.30 14.81
N ARG A 212 -7.39 15.45 15.27
CA ARG A 212 -8.24 16.60 15.62
C ARG A 212 -8.81 17.32 14.39
N ASP A 213 -8.06 17.38 13.29
CA ASP A 213 -8.58 17.94 12.04
C ASP A 213 -9.55 16.97 11.37
N GLY A 214 -10.80 17.40 11.19
CA GLY A 214 -11.86 16.56 10.66
C GLY A 214 -11.57 15.99 9.26
N GLN A 215 -10.84 16.71 8.40
CA GLN A 215 -10.55 16.27 7.03
C GLN A 215 -9.43 15.23 7.00
N THR A 216 -8.37 15.42 7.78
CA THR A 216 -7.28 14.44 7.86
C THR A 216 -7.75 13.17 8.58
N ARG A 217 -8.51 13.29 9.68
CA ARG A 217 -9.14 12.15 10.36
C ARG A 217 -10.03 11.35 9.42
N PHE A 218 -10.83 12.02 8.62
CA PHE A 218 -11.68 11.41 7.59
C PHE A 218 -10.84 10.59 6.60
N SER A 219 -9.75 11.17 6.09
CA SER A 219 -8.85 10.48 5.16
C SER A 219 -8.15 9.29 5.82
N LEU A 220 -7.58 9.47 7.04
CA LEU A 220 -6.91 8.41 7.79
C LEU A 220 -7.82 7.20 8.04
N ILE A 221 -9.05 7.43 8.49
CA ILE A 221 -10.01 6.35 8.72
C ILE A 221 -10.38 5.67 7.39
N GLY A 222 -10.66 6.45 6.35
CA GLY A 222 -11.05 5.91 5.05
C GLY A 222 -9.97 5.04 4.42
N THR A 223 -8.71 5.50 4.41
CA THR A 223 -7.59 4.71 3.85
C THR A 223 -7.28 3.48 4.69
N SER A 224 -7.35 3.59 6.02
CA SER A 224 -7.15 2.46 6.94
C SER A 224 -8.22 1.38 6.75
N LEU A 225 -9.49 1.76 6.62
CA LEU A 225 -10.57 0.83 6.32
C LEU A 225 -10.37 0.15 4.96
N PHE A 226 -9.96 0.90 3.93
CA PHE A 226 -9.71 0.36 2.60
C PHE A 226 -8.61 -0.72 2.59
N TRP A 227 -7.44 -0.43 3.18
CA TRP A 227 -6.34 -1.38 3.23
C TRP A 227 -6.64 -2.59 4.10
N GLY A 228 -7.30 -2.39 5.25
CA GLY A 228 -7.78 -3.48 6.09
C GLY A 228 -8.78 -4.38 5.36
N ALA A 229 -9.70 -3.79 4.58
CA ALA A 229 -10.64 -4.53 3.77
C ALA A 229 -9.96 -5.33 2.65
N GLY A 230 -8.98 -4.73 1.98
CA GLY A 230 -8.23 -5.37 0.90
C GLY A 230 -7.51 -6.64 1.36
N VAL A 231 -6.83 -6.58 2.52
CA VAL A 231 -6.17 -7.76 3.11
C VAL A 231 -7.21 -8.81 3.52
N THR A 232 -8.29 -8.42 4.16
CA THR A 232 -9.36 -9.35 4.59
C THR A 232 -10.00 -10.05 3.39
N LEU A 233 -10.31 -9.32 2.32
CA LEU A 233 -10.85 -9.89 1.09
C LEU A 233 -9.90 -10.91 0.46
N ARG A 234 -8.59 -10.63 0.46
CA ARG A 234 -7.57 -11.57 -0.05
C ARG A 234 -7.60 -12.90 0.68
N PHE A 235 -7.68 -12.88 2.01
CA PHE A 235 -7.75 -14.11 2.81
C PHE A 235 -9.13 -14.79 2.69
N LEU A 236 -10.20 -14.00 2.57
CA LEU A 236 -11.54 -14.54 2.32
C LEU A 236 -11.57 -15.33 1.01
N LEU A 237 -10.94 -14.86 -0.07
CA LEU A 237 -10.88 -15.57 -1.36
C LEU A 237 -10.28 -16.97 -1.24
N VAL A 238 -9.25 -17.15 -0.42
CA VAL A 238 -8.60 -18.46 -0.22
C VAL A 238 -9.59 -19.50 0.35
N LEU A 239 -10.44 -19.10 1.28
CA LEU A 239 -11.45 -19.99 1.87
C LEU A 239 -12.75 -20.04 1.06
N TRP A 240 -13.09 -18.96 0.36
CA TRP A 240 -14.33 -18.84 -0.39
C TRP A 240 -14.31 -19.68 -1.68
N VAL A 241 -13.20 -19.69 -2.42
CA VAL A 241 -13.07 -20.39 -3.71
C VAL A 241 -13.40 -21.89 -3.61
N PRO A 242 -12.84 -22.66 -2.66
CA PRO A 242 -13.21 -24.07 -2.50
C PRO A 242 -14.68 -24.26 -2.15
N VAL A 243 -15.25 -23.40 -1.30
CA VAL A 243 -16.62 -23.53 -0.79
C VAL A 243 -17.65 -23.12 -1.83
N ALA A 244 -17.43 -21.99 -2.52
CA ALA A 244 -18.42 -21.40 -3.42
C ALA A 244 -18.31 -21.90 -4.88
N LEU A 245 -17.07 -22.18 -5.33
CA LEU A 245 -16.81 -22.61 -6.71
C LEU A 245 -16.45 -24.08 -6.84
N GLY A 246 -16.20 -24.78 -5.71
CA GLY A 246 -15.76 -26.20 -5.72
C GLY A 246 -14.34 -26.41 -6.30
N ILE A 247 -13.51 -25.35 -6.37
CA ILE A 247 -12.17 -25.38 -6.95
C ILE A 247 -11.13 -25.39 -5.84
N ALA A 248 -10.33 -26.44 -5.74
CA ALA A 248 -9.37 -26.65 -4.65
C ALA A 248 -7.92 -26.38 -5.08
N ASP A 249 -7.69 -25.36 -5.93
CA ASP A 249 -6.35 -24.95 -6.32
C ASP A 249 -5.92 -23.64 -5.62
N ASN A 250 -4.62 -23.34 -5.65
CA ASN A 250 -4.05 -22.11 -5.10
C ASN A 250 -3.98 -20.97 -6.15
N ALA A 251 -4.18 -21.26 -7.42
CA ALA A 251 -4.07 -20.29 -8.49
C ALA A 251 -5.33 -19.43 -8.61
N THR A 252 -6.51 -20.06 -8.49
CA THR A 252 -7.80 -19.36 -8.64
C THR A 252 -7.99 -18.20 -7.67
N PRO A 253 -7.74 -18.32 -6.34
CA PRO A 253 -7.81 -17.17 -5.43
C PRO A 253 -6.87 -16.03 -5.83
N THR A 254 -5.68 -16.37 -6.34
CA THR A 254 -4.68 -15.38 -6.79
C THR A 254 -5.15 -14.66 -8.06
N LEU A 255 -5.69 -15.39 -9.04
CA LEU A 255 -6.26 -14.79 -10.26
C LEU A 255 -7.46 -13.89 -9.95
N LEU A 256 -8.33 -14.31 -9.06
CA LEU A 256 -9.46 -13.50 -8.59
C LEU A 256 -8.98 -12.23 -7.90
N ASN A 257 -7.97 -12.32 -7.04
CA ASN A 257 -7.36 -11.14 -6.42
C ASN A 257 -6.70 -10.21 -7.45
N ALA A 258 -6.15 -10.74 -8.54
CA ALA A 258 -5.61 -9.95 -9.64
C ALA A 258 -6.69 -9.09 -10.33
N MET A 259 -7.93 -9.58 -10.41
CA MET A 259 -9.05 -8.78 -10.95
C MET A 259 -9.39 -7.58 -10.08
N VAL A 260 -9.28 -7.69 -8.75
CA VAL A 260 -9.42 -6.54 -7.84
C VAL A 260 -8.35 -5.49 -8.20
N ALA A 261 -7.12 -5.93 -8.41
CA ALA A 261 -6.02 -5.02 -8.73
C ALA A 261 -6.21 -4.32 -10.09
N VAL A 262 -6.66 -5.04 -11.12
CA VAL A 262 -7.04 -4.45 -12.42
C VAL A 262 -8.15 -3.40 -12.21
N GLY A 263 -9.16 -3.73 -11.43
CA GLY A 263 -10.23 -2.80 -11.07
C GLY A 263 -9.69 -1.52 -10.39
N ILE A 264 -8.77 -1.66 -9.43
CA ILE A 264 -8.19 -0.50 -8.72
C ILE A 264 -7.52 0.46 -9.72
N VAL A 265 -6.79 -0.05 -10.71
CA VAL A 265 -6.15 0.80 -11.74
C VAL A 265 -7.20 1.60 -12.51
N VAL A 266 -8.29 0.96 -12.94
CA VAL A 266 -9.41 1.63 -13.63
C VAL A 266 -10.06 2.68 -12.72
N GLY A 267 -10.34 2.31 -11.48
CA GLY A 267 -10.91 3.21 -10.48
C GLY A 267 -10.03 4.41 -10.15
N ALA A 268 -8.72 4.21 -10.04
CA ALA A 268 -7.73 5.26 -9.84
C ALA A 268 -7.72 6.26 -11.01
N ALA A 269 -7.78 5.76 -12.25
CA ALA A 269 -7.88 6.59 -13.45
C ALA A 269 -9.19 7.39 -13.47
N ALA A 270 -10.31 6.77 -13.10
CA ALA A 270 -11.60 7.44 -12.97
C ALA A 270 -11.57 8.53 -11.88
N ALA A 271 -11.00 8.23 -10.71
CA ALA A 271 -10.84 9.21 -9.64
C ALA A 271 -10.01 10.42 -10.10
N ALA A 272 -8.90 10.18 -10.79
CA ALA A 272 -8.04 11.24 -11.33
C ALA A 272 -8.76 12.15 -12.35
N ARG A 273 -9.81 11.65 -13.01
CA ARG A 273 -10.61 12.40 -14.01
C ARG A 273 -11.79 13.15 -13.39
N PHE A 274 -12.47 12.57 -12.38
CA PHE A 274 -13.76 13.04 -11.89
C PHE A 274 -13.72 13.64 -10.49
N VAL A 275 -12.65 13.41 -9.70
CA VAL A 275 -12.55 13.87 -8.33
C VAL A 275 -11.39 14.85 -8.18
N THR A 276 -11.65 15.97 -7.51
CA THR A 276 -10.66 16.99 -7.14
C THR A 276 -10.57 17.08 -5.61
N LEU A 277 -9.55 17.77 -5.09
CA LEU A 277 -9.43 18.02 -3.64
C LEU A 277 -10.67 18.70 -3.04
N LYS A 278 -11.35 19.56 -3.81
CA LYS A 278 -12.60 20.23 -3.37
C LYS A 278 -13.80 19.29 -3.33
N THR A 279 -13.77 18.23 -4.12
CA THR A 279 -14.91 17.30 -4.29
C THR A 279 -14.64 15.91 -3.73
N VAL A 280 -13.64 15.75 -2.84
CA VAL A 280 -13.23 14.45 -2.28
C VAL A 280 -14.42 13.65 -1.71
N LYS A 281 -15.38 14.32 -1.07
CA LYS A 281 -16.57 13.64 -0.54
C LYS A 281 -17.41 12.87 -1.58
N ARG A 282 -17.20 13.13 -2.89
CA ARG A 282 -17.83 12.36 -3.97
C ARG A 282 -17.36 10.92 -4.07
N CYS A 283 -16.22 10.56 -3.44
CA CYS A 283 -15.76 9.18 -3.41
C CYS A 283 -16.51 8.31 -2.37
N MET A 284 -17.25 8.90 -1.42
CA MET A 284 -17.90 8.17 -0.32
C MET A 284 -18.96 7.15 -0.78
N PRO A 285 -19.83 7.44 -1.75
CA PRO A 285 -20.74 6.42 -2.28
C PRO A 285 -20.00 5.19 -2.80
N ALA A 286 -18.85 5.36 -3.47
CA ALA A 286 -18.03 4.24 -3.92
C ALA A 286 -17.54 3.40 -2.73
N GLY A 287 -17.12 4.03 -1.63
CA GLY A 287 -16.73 3.32 -0.41
C GLY A 287 -17.87 2.47 0.18
N ILE A 288 -19.10 2.98 0.21
CA ILE A 288 -20.27 2.21 0.67
C ILE A 288 -20.55 1.05 -0.29
N LEU A 289 -20.52 1.31 -1.60
CA LEU A 289 -20.76 0.30 -2.64
C LEU A 289 -19.71 -0.82 -2.63
N ILE A 290 -18.47 -0.59 -2.16
CA ILE A 290 -17.50 -1.66 -1.93
C ILE A 290 -18.10 -2.71 -0.98
N GLY A 291 -18.60 -2.28 0.18
CA GLY A 291 -19.17 -3.21 1.16
C GLY A 291 -20.38 -3.98 0.61
N VAL A 292 -21.27 -3.29 -0.11
CA VAL A 292 -22.43 -3.93 -0.78
C VAL A 292 -21.94 -4.94 -1.83
N ALA A 293 -20.97 -4.56 -2.67
CA ALA A 293 -20.43 -5.44 -3.70
C ALA A 293 -19.72 -6.68 -3.11
N VAL A 294 -19.02 -6.52 -1.98
CA VAL A 294 -18.41 -7.67 -1.26
C VAL A 294 -19.49 -8.60 -0.71
N ALA A 295 -20.57 -8.08 -0.12
CA ALA A 295 -21.68 -8.90 0.34
C ALA A 295 -22.35 -9.67 -0.80
N VAL A 296 -22.59 -9.01 -1.93
CA VAL A 296 -23.14 -9.64 -3.15
C VAL A 296 -22.16 -10.66 -3.74
N PHE A 297 -20.86 -10.36 -3.76
CA PHE A 297 -19.81 -11.26 -4.21
C PHE A 297 -19.78 -12.56 -3.40
N ALA A 298 -19.88 -12.48 -2.08
CA ALA A 298 -19.84 -13.66 -1.19
C ALA A 298 -20.95 -14.67 -1.49
N LEU A 299 -22.07 -14.23 -2.07
CA LEU A 299 -23.21 -15.07 -2.44
C LEU A 299 -23.10 -15.70 -3.85
N GLN A 300 -22.06 -15.39 -4.61
CA GLN A 300 -21.92 -15.92 -5.98
C GLN A 300 -21.45 -17.38 -5.97
N THR A 301 -21.84 -18.08 -7.04
CA THR A 301 -21.47 -19.49 -7.27
C THR A 301 -20.86 -19.72 -8.64
N THR A 302 -20.67 -18.68 -9.44
CA THR A 302 -20.09 -18.75 -10.77
C THR A 302 -18.80 -17.94 -10.89
N MET A 303 -17.83 -18.48 -11.62
CA MET A 303 -16.54 -17.84 -11.82
C MET A 303 -16.67 -16.50 -12.54
N LEU A 304 -17.55 -16.39 -13.55
CA LEU A 304 -17.73 -15.15 -14.30
C LEU A 304 -18.22 -14.01 -13.41
N ASN A 305 -19.25 -14.27 -12.58
CA ASN A 305 -19.76 -13.28 -11.64
C ASN A 305 -18.71 -12.86 -10.61
N ALA A 306 -17.89 -13.82 -10.15
CA ALA A 306 -16.80 -13.54 -9.24
C ALA A 306 -15.78 -12.57 -9.87
N TYR A 307 -15.32 -12.83 -11.09
CA TYR A 307 -14.41 -11.93 -11.82
C TYR A 307 -14.99 -10.53 -11.99
N VAL A 308 -16.24 -10.41 -12.45
CA VAL A 308 -16.89 -9.12 -12.68
C VAL A 308 -17.04 -8.33 -11.38
N LEU A 309 -17.53 -8.98 -10.33
CA LEU A 309 -17.73 -8.29 -9.03
C LEU A 309 -16.41 -7.88 -8.39
N LEU A 310 -15.37 -8.70 -8.47
CA LEU A 310 -14.06 -8.35 -7.93
C LEU A 310 -13.41 -7.20 -8.72
N ALA A 311 -13.58 -7.16 -10.04
CA ALA A 311 -13.18 -6.00 -10.85
C ALA A 311 -13.94 -4.72 -10.44
N ILE A 312 -15.24 -4.82 -10.19
CA ILE A 312 -16.07 -3.70 -9.69
C ILE A 312 -15.62 -3.27 -8.29
N ILE A 313 -15.39 -4.21 -7.37
CA ILE A 313 -14.88 -3.93 -6.02
C ILE A 313 -13.56 -3.18 -6.11
N GLY A 314 -12.64 -3.64 -6.97
CA GLY A 314 -11.38 -2.97 -7.22
C GLY A 314 -11.57 -1.55 -7.78
N MET A 315 -12.42 -1.39 -8.78
CA MET A 315 -12.71 -0.09 -9.39
C MET A 315 -13.29 0.92 -8.37
N LEU A 316 -14.24 0.50 -7.57
CA LEU A 316 -14.79 1.30 -6.48
C LEU A 316 -13.70 1.63 -5.45
N GLY A 317 -12.80 0.68 -5.15
CA GLY A 317 -11.68 0.85 -4.24
C GLY A 317 -10.68 1.91 -4.70
N GLY A 318 -10.23 1.83 -5.95
CA GLY A 318 -9.34 2.84 -6.53
C GLY A 318 -9.97 4.23 -6.58
N PHE A 319 -11.26 4.30 -6.96
CA PHE A 319 -12.01 5.56 -6.95
C PHE A 319 -12.18 6.15 -5.54
N PHE A 320 -12.25 5.31 -4.52
CA PHE A 320 -12.37 5.72 -3.12
C PHE A 320 -11.05 6.16 -2.51
N VAL A 321 -9.97 5.36 -2.64
CA VAL A 321 -8.72 5.58 -1.88
C VAL A 321 -7.86 6.72 -2.43
N VAL A 322 -7.83 6.90 -3.75
CA VAL A 322 -6.94 7.88 -4.40
C VAL A 322 -7.21 9.33 -3.97
N PRO A 323 -8.46 9.82 -3.94
CA PRO A 323 -8.74 11.16 -3.45
C PRO A 323 -8.47 11.37 -1.97
N LEU A 324 -8.65 10.32 -1.15
CA LEU A 324 -8.34 10.36 0.28
C LEU A 324 -6.84 10.51 0.51
N ASN A 325 -6.01 9.75 -0.21
CA ASN A 325 -4.55 9.90 -0.16
C ASN A 325 -4.13 11.33 -0.54
N ALA A 326 -4.69 11.88 -1.62
CA ALA A 326 -4.39 13.24 -2.06
C ALA A 326 -4.79 14.29 -1.00
N LEU A 327 -5.96 14.14 -0.38
CA LEU A 327 -6.43 15.03 0.68
C LEU A 327 -5.49 15.03 1.89
N LEU A 328 -5.08 13.83 2.35
CA LEU A 328 -4.17 13.70 3.47
C LEU A 328 -2.80 14.32 3.18
N GLN A 329 -2.28 14.10 1.98
CA GLN A 329 -0.99 14.66 1.56
C GLN A 329 -1.03 16.18 1.55
N GLU A 330 -2.06 16.78 0.96
CA GLU A 330 -2.20 18.24 0.88
C GLU A 330 -2.35 18.85 2.27
N ARG A 331 -3.26 18.32 3.10
CA ARG A 331 -3.49 18.83 4.46
C ARG A 331 -2.32 18.56 5.40
N GLY A 332 -1.77 17.37 5.33
CA GLY A 332 -0.65 16.94 6.17
C GLY A 332 0.62 17.73 5.89
N LYS A 333 0.88 18.08 4.62
CA LYS A 333 2.01 18.92 4.22
C LYS A 333 2.02 20.27 4.96
N HIS A 334 0.86 20.89 5.10
CA HIS A 334 0.71 22.20 5.73
C HIS A 334 0.60 22.17 7.25
N SER A 335 0.27 21.03 7.87
CA SER A 335 0.07 20.90 9.31
C SER A 335 1.27 20.27 10.04
N VAL A 336 1.56 19.00 9.75
CA VAL A 336 2.58 18.21 10.46
C VAL A 336 3.81 17.88 9.63
N GLY A 337 3.79 18.20 8.33
CA GLY A 337 4.76 17.79 7.32
C GLY A 337 4.30 16.54 6.58
N ALA A 338 4.65 16.49 5.29
CA ALA A 338 4.20 15.41 4.41
C ALA A 338 4.69 14.04 4.88
N GLY A 339 5.95 13.94 5.34
CA GLY A 339 6.54 12.70 5.82
C GLY A 339 5.84 12.17 7.08
N ASN A 340 5.59 13.04 8.07
CA ASN A 340 4.89 12.65 9.29
C ASN A 340 3.43 12.26 9.00
N ALA A 341 2.74 12.98 8.12
CA ALA A 341 1.36 12.65 7.75
C ALA A 341 1.25 11.23 7.16
N ILE A 342 2.16 10.88 6.25
CA ILE A 342 2.18 9.54 5.63
C ILE A 342 2.65 8.47 6.64
N ALA A 343 3.58 8.79 7.54
CA ALA A 343 3.98 7.85 8.59
C ALA A 343 2.80 7.51 9.52
N VAL A 344 1.97 8.49 9.89
CA VAL A 344 0.75 8.29 10.67
C VAL A 344 -0.28 7.48 9.85
N GLN A 345 -0.43 7.76 8.57
CA GLN A 345 -1.29 7.00 7.68
C GLN A 345 -0.86 5.52 7.62
N ASN A 346 0.41 5.26 7.35
CA ASN A 346 0.95 3.90 7.31
C ASN A 346 0.74 3.15 8.62
N LEU A 347 0.91 3.82 9.77
CA LEU A 347 0.62 3.21 11.07
C LEU A 347 -0.86 2.80 11.16
N GLY A 348 -1.78 3.72 10.81
CA GLY A 348 -3.22 3.46 10.83
C GLY A 348 -3.63 2.32 9.89
N GLU A 349 -3.11 2.31 8.68
CA GLU A 349 -3.37 1.28 7.67
C GLU A 349 -2.88 -0.10 8.13
N ASN A 350 -1.62 -0.20 8.59
CA ASN A 350 -1.07 -1.46 9.08
C ASN A 350 -1.76 -1.95 10.35
N ALA A 351 -2.12 -1.06 11.27
CA ALA A 351 -2.90 -1.41 12.45
C ALA A 351 -4.31 -1.91 12.08
N ALA A 352 -4.98 -1.27 11.13
CA ALA A 352 -6.29 -1.70 10.64
C ALA A 352 -6.21 -3.06 9.93
N MET A 353 -5.18 -3.29 9.13
CA MET A 353 -4.93 -4.60 8.49
C MET A 353 -4.78 -5.71 9.53
N LEU A 354 -3.96 -5.51 10.56
CA LEU A 354 -3.77 -6.49 11.63
C LEU A 354 -5.06 -6.73 12.43
N LEU A 355 -5.79 -5.66 12.77
CA LEU A 355 -7.05 -5.75 13.51
C LEU A 355 -8.12 -6.52 12.71
N MET A 356 -8.33 -6.13 11.46
CA MET A 356 -9.35 -6.77 10.62
C MET A 356 -9.01 -8.23 10.32
N LEU A 357 -7.74 -8.54 10.09
CA LEU A 357 -7.29 -9.91 9.87
C LEU A 357 -7.43 -10.75 11.15
N GLY A 358 -7.12 -10.16 12.32
CA GLY A 358 -7.35 -10.82 13.61
C GLY A 358 -8.82 -11.13 13.86
N LEU A 359 -9.71 -10.17 13.59
CA LEU A 359 -11.17 -10.36 13.68
C LEU A 359 -11.66 -11.43 12.68
N TYR A 360 -11.18 -11.37 11.44
CA TYR A 360 -11.48 -12.38 10.42
C TYR A 360 -11.09 -13.79 10.91
N SER A 361 -9.85 -13.96 11.40
CA SER A 361 -9.34 -15.24 11.91
C SER A 361 -10.16 -15.74 13.09
N LEU A 362 -10.58 -14.84 13.99
CA LEU A 362 -11.43 -15.18 15.13
C LEU A 362 -12.80 -15.70 14.66
N VAL A 363 -13.46 -14.99 13.73
CA VAL A 363 -14.79 -15.35 13.22
C VAL A 363 -14.74 -16.71 12.49
N VAL A 364 -13.67 -16.94 11.69
CA VAL A 364 -13.43 -18.24 11.04
C VAL A 364 -13.23 -19.35 12.08
N LYS A 365 -12.42 -19.07 13.13
CA LYS A 365 -12.18 -20.04 14.22
C LYS A 365 -13.46 -20.39 14.99
N LEU A 366 -14.41 -19.48 15.09
CA LEU A 366 -15.72 -19.71 15.71
C LEU A 366 -16.66 -20.55 14.83
N GLY A 367 -16.22 -20.99 13.65
CA GLY A 367 -16.98 -21.86 12.76
C GLY A 367 -18.06 -21.17 11.94
N VAL A 368 -18.01 -19.84 11.81
CA VAL A 368 -18.95 -19.12 10.94
C VAL A 368 -18.73 -19.54 9.49
N PRO A 369 -19.77 -19.91 8.73
CA PRO A 369 -19.65 -20.27 7.32
C PRO A 369 -18.99 -19.13 6.51
N VAL A 370 -18.07 -19.48 5.60
CA VAL A 370 -17.26 -18.53 4.83
C VAL A 370 -18.11 -17.50 4.07
N VAL A 371 -19.22 -17.93 3.50
CA VAL A 371 -20.20 -17.04 2.83
C VAL A 371 -20.77 -16.03 3.83
N GLY A 372 -21.14 -16.49 5.04
CA GLY A 372 -21.61 -15.62 6.12
C GLY A 372 -20.55 -14.61 6.58
N VAL A 373 -19.29 -15.05 6.64
CA VAL A 373 -18.15 -14.13 6.93
C VAL A 373 -18.06 -13.05 5.86
N GLY A 374 -18.13 -13.41 4.58
CA GLY A 374 -18.06 -12.46 3.47
C GLY A 374 -19.21 -11.45 3.46
N VAL A 375 -20.46 -11.94 3.65
CA VAL A 375 -21.65 -11.07 3.74
C VAL A 375 -21.56 -10.13 4.95
N GLY A 376 -21.26 -10.69 6.14
CA GLY A 376 -21.13 -9.91 7.37
C GLY A 376 -20.02 -8.86 7.27
N PHE A 377 -18.89 -9.21 6.70
CA PHE A 377 -17.79 -8.28 6.45
C PHE A 377 -18.21 -7.13 5.52
N GLY A 378 -18.89 -7.45 4.39
CA GLY A 378 -19.37 -6.44 3.45
C GLY A 378 -20.37 -5.47 4.09
N VAL A 379 -21.31 -5.98 4.89
CA VAL A 379 -22.31 -5.17 5.61
C VAL A 379 -21.62 -4.26 6.65
N VAL A 380 -20.74 -4.81 7.48
CA VAL A 380 -20.01 -4.03 8.52
C VAL A 380 -19.17 -2.93 7.85
N PHE A 381 -18.49 -3.25 6.76
CA PHE A 381 -17.70 -2.27 6.02
C PHE A 381 -18.58 -1.13 5.45
N ALA A 382 -19.70 -1.46 4.81
CA ALA A 382 -20.65 -0.47 4.28
C ALA A 382 -21.19 0.45 5.40
N LEU A 383 -21.53 -0.12 6.55
CA LEU A 383 -21.98 0.64 7.73
C LEU A 383 -20.87 1.54 8.28
N ALA A 384 -19.62 1.06 8.38
CA ALA A 384 -18.49 1.85 8.85
C ALA A 384 -18.22 3.06 7.93
N ILE A 385 -18.23 2.87 6.60
CA ILE A 385 -18.09 3.98 5.65
C ILE A 385 -19.29 4.93 5.69
N SER A 386 -20.50 4.42 5.87
CA SER A 386 -21.70 5.25 6.02
C SER A 386 -21.63 6.13 7.27
N ALA A 387 -21.21 5.56 8.39
CA ALA A 387 -20.98 6.29 9.63
C ALA A 387 -19.88 7.37 9.47
N LEU A 388 -18.77 7.02 8.79
CA LEU A 388 -17.73 7.97 8.46
C LEU A 388 -18.25 9.12 7.60
N TRP A 389 -19.06 8.83 6.60
CA TRP A 389 -19.66 9.86 5.75
C TRP A 389 -20.61 10.76 6.52
N TRP A 390 -21.44 10.17 7.39
CA TRP A 390 -22.39 10.95 8.19
C TRP A 390 -21.67 11.89 9.18
N SER A 391 -20.59 11.43 9.78
CA SER A 391 -19.76 12.26 10.68
C SER A 391 -19.16 13.51 10.01
N GLN A 392 -19.09 13.52 8.66
CA GLN A 392 -18.56 14.64 7.88
C GLN A 392 -19.64 15.63 7.40
N ARG A 393 -20.91 15.34 7.69
CA ARG A 393 -22.03 16.24 7.37
C ARG A 393 -22.40 17.15 8.54
N ARG A 394 -21.93 16.77 9.72
CA ARG A 394 -22.02 17.59 10.95
C ARG A 394 -20.75 18.43 11.12
#